data_928fc974dea57f0734d71c0f30a90327
#
_entry.id   928fc974dea57f0734d71c0f30a90327
#
_cell.length_a   1.000
_cell.length_b   1.000
_cell.length_c   1.000
_cell.angle_alpha   90.00
_cell.angle_beta   90.00
_cell.angle_gamma   90.00
#
_symmetry.space_group_name_H-M   'P 1'
#
loop_
_entity.id
_entity.type
_entity.pdbx_description
1 polymer ?
#
loop_
_entity_poly.entity_id
_entity_poly.type
_entity_poly.pdbx_seq_one_letter_code
_entity_poly.pdbx_strand_id
1 'polypeptide(L)'
;MTATRNPLMIMLLAAAFGVGGGLFAAPAGAAEDAFVCMEETQEKCDRENRNMALFIEGRDAFDRGREIGDLTEARRIARELIDRQEAEHGKTLMKFIYVQVSLGVHKNLVEAYRWIDADLAAGQSYKRLDLKWVQAKVAAKMTPEQLAEAKR
;
A
#
# COMPACT_ATOMS: atom_id res chain seq x y z
N MET A 1 -8.42 -11.93 44.27
CA MET A 1 -9.49 -11.10 43.71
C MET A 1 -9.76 -11.57 42.29
N THR A 2 -10.82 -12.36 42.17
CA THR A 2 -11.22 -13.13 40.99
C THR A 2 -12.25 -12.29 40.18
N ALA A 3 -11.94 -11.98 38.93
CA ALA A 3 -12.87 -11.32 38.03
C ALA A 3 -13.54 -12.36 37.14
N THR A 4 -14.85 -12.45 37.30
CA THR A 4 -15.81 -13.34 36.67
C THR A 4 -16.02 -13.01 35.18
N ARG A 5 -15.86 -14.03 34.34
CA ARG A 5 -16.29 -14.03 32.93
C ARG A 5 -17.80 -14.20 32.85
N ASN A 6 -18.49 -13.28 32.19
CA ASN A 6 -19.86 -13.44 31.76
C ASN A 6 -19.91 -14.06 30.37
N PRO A 7 -20.58 -15.20 30.16
CA PRO A 7 -20.92 -15.67 28.83
C PRO A 7 -22.32 -15.14 28.46
N LEU A 8 -22.41 -14.29 27.45
CA LEU A 8 -23.68 -13.89 26.87
C LEU A 8 -24.20 -14.99 25.95
N MET A 9 -25.31 -15.52 26.37
CA MET A 9 -26.17 -16.49 25.75
C MET A 9 -26.75 -15.92 24.44
N ILE A 10 -26.43 -16.50 23.28
CA ILE A 10 -27.12 -16.21 22.03
C ILE A 10 -28.18 -17.31 21.81
N MET A 11 -29.45 -16.92 21.92
CA MET A 11 -30.58 -17.75 21.59
C MET A 11 -30.67 -18.01 20.09
N LEU A 12 -30.67 -19.30 19.73
CA LEU A 12 -31.10 -19.80 18.42
C LEU A 12 -32.62 -19.64 18.28
N LEU A 13 -33.05 -18.93 17.24
CA LEU A 13 -34.42 -19.06 16.70
C LEU A 13 -34.32 -19.86 15.40
N ALA A 14 -34.69 -21.13 15.48
CA ALA A 14 -34.91 -21.97 14.34
C ALA A 14 -36.32 -21.69 13.80
N ALA A 15 -36.44 -21.22 12.55
CA ALA A 15 -37.67 -21.28 11.78
C ALA A 15 -37.47 -22.20 10.60
N ALA A 16 -38.06 -23.37 10.68
CA ALA A 16 -38.15 -24.34 9.61
C ALA A 16 -39.18 -23.89 8.59
N PHE A 17 -38.82 -23.80 7.31
CA PHE A 17 -39.73 -24.03 6.20
C PHE A 17 -39.02 -24.81 5.12
N GLY A 18 -39.66 -25.91 4.75
CA GLY A 18 -39.09 -26.97 3.97
C GLY A 18 -39.30 -26.86 2.46
N VAL A 19 -38.72 -27.85 1.84
CA VAL A 19 -39.01 -28.51 0.55
C VAL A 19 -38.48 -27.82 -0.73
N GLY A 20 -37.53 -28.50 -1.38
CA GLY A 20 -37.27 -28.31 -2.81
C GLY A 20 -35.81 -28.49 -3.19
N GLY A 21 -35.47 -29.72 -3.56
CA GLY A 21 -34.23 -30.30 -4.02
C GLY A 21 -33.29 -29.44 -4.87
N GLY A 22 -32.03 -29.67 -4.64
CA GLY A 22 -30.93 -29.21 -5.49
C GLY A 22 -29.64 -29.09 -4.68
N LEU A 23 -28.99 -30.23 -4.44
CA LEU A 23 -27.62 -30.24 -3.91
C LEU A 23 -26.65 -29.65 -4.96
N PHE A 24 -26.49 -28.35 -4.96
CA PHE A 24 -25.27 -27.74 -5.45
C PHE A 24 -24.41 -27.40 -4.23
N ALA A 25 -23.48 -28.30 -3.95
CA ALA A 25 -22.38 -28.01 -3.06
C ALA A 25 -21.56 -26.88 -3.72
N ALA A 26 -21.77 -25.64 -3.26
CA ALA A 26 -20.87 -24.57 -3.57
C ALA A 26 -19.51 -24.89 -2.93
N PRO A 27 -18.38 -24.75 -3.64
CA PRO A 27 -17.06 -24.93 -3.04
C PRO A 27 -16.92 -23.91 -1.91
N ALA A 28 -16.80 -24.42 -0.68
CA ALA A 28 -16.37 -23.62 0.46
C ALA A 28 -14.93 -23.19 0.22
N GLY A 29 -14.72 -21.91 -0.11
CA GLY A 29 -13.36 -21.38 -0.23
C GLY A 29 -13.16 -20.30 -1.26
N ALA A 30 -14.09 -19.38 -1.48
CA ALA A 30 -13.84 -18.16 -2.27
C ALA A 30 -14.91 -17.09 -2.01
N ALA A 31 -15.06 -16.69 -0.76
CA ALA A 31 -15.87 -15.53 -0.41
C ALA A 31 -15.10 -14.69 0.62
N GLU A 32 -13.85 -14.40 0.33
CA GLU A 32 -13.07 -13.40 1.08
C GLU A 32 -12.96 -12.18 0.16
N ASP A 33 -13.71 -11.15 0.53
CA ASP A 33 -13.52 -9.75 0.12
C ASP A 33 -13.47 -9.45 -1.38
N ALA A 34 -14.40 -9.97 -2.17
CA ALA A 34 -14.68 -9.40 -3.47
C ALA A 34 -15.24 -7.98 -3.23
N PHE A 35 -14.40 -6.97 -3.44
CA PHE A 35 -14.82 -5.58 -3.49
C PHE A 35 -16.00 -5.47 -4.46
N VAL A 36 -17.17 -5.12 -3.94
CA VAL A 36 -18.37 -5.00 -4.79
C VAL A 36 -18.19 -3.76 -5.64
N CYS A 37 -17.79 -3.97 -6.89
CA CYS A 37 -17.69 -2.93 -7.86
C CYS A 37 -19.09 -2.49 -8.30
N MET A 38 -19.40 -1.20 -8.17
CA MET A 38 -20.68 -0.60 -8.60
C MET A 38 -20.61 0.01 -10.00
N GLU A 39 -19.58 -0.31 -10.78
CA GLU A 39 -19.33 0.29 -12.09
C GLU A 39 -19.94 -0.47 -13.24
N GLU A 40 -20.22 0.23 -14.35
CA GLU A 40 -21.06 -0.21 -15.47
C GLU A 40 -20.48 -1.36 -16.32
N THR A 41 -19.18 -1.69 -16.23
CA THR A 41 -18.57 -2.76 -17.03
C THR A 41 -17.67 -3.70 -16.19
N GLN A 42 -17.74 -5.01 -16.49
CA GLN A 42 -16.94 -6.04 -15.84
C GLN A 42 -15.44 -5.76 -16.01
N GLU A 43 -15.00 -5.29 -17.18
CA GLU A 43 -13.59 -4.99 -17.43
C GLU A 43 -13.06 -3.88 -16.50
N LYS A 44 -13.87 -2.85 -16.23
CA LYS A 44 -13.51 -1.77 -15.32
C LYS A 44 -13.39 -2.29 -13.91
N CYS A 45 -14.33 -3.11 -13.45
CA CYS A 45 -14.30 -3.77 -12.15
C CYS A 45 -13.05 -4.64 -11.98
N ASP A 46 -12.72 -5.45 -12.97
CA ASP A 46 -11.54 -6.33 -12.93
C ASP A 46 -10.24 -5.51 -12.88
N ARG A 47 -10.19 -4.37 -13.56
CA ARG A 47 -9.05 -3.46 -13.50
C ARG A 47 -8.92 -2.83 -12.10
N GLU A 48 -10.01 -2.33 -11.53
CA GLU A 48 -10.02 -1.73 -10.20
C GLU A 48 -9.62 -2.74 -9.11
N ASN A 49 -10.15 -3.97 -9.20
CA ASN A 49 -9.77 -5.06 -8.29
C ASN A 49 -8.28 -5.40 -8.38
N ARG A 50 -7.71 -5.47 -9.60
CA ARG A 50 -6.25 -5.68 -9.78
C ARG A 50 -5.42 -4.53 -9.21
N ASN A 51 -5.87 -3.30 -9.38
CA ASN A 51 -5.16 -2.13 -8.87
C ASN A 51 -5.27 -2.03 -7.34
N MET A 52 -6.41 -2.41 -6.77
CA MET A 52 -6.57 -2.50 -5.31
C MET A 52 -5.69 -3.60 -4.72
N ALA A 53 -5.63 -4.77 -5.34
CA ALA A 53 -4.73 -5.85 -4.93
C ALA A 53 -3.27 -5.38 -4.95
N LEU A 54 -2.85 -4.69 -6.00
CA LEU A 54 -1.50 -4.14 -6.11
C LEU A 54 -1.23 -3.05 -5.05
N PHE A 55 -2.22 -2.24 -4.71
CA PHE A 55 -2.09 -1.25 -3.63
C PHE A 55 -1.92 -1.91 -2.27
N ILE A 56 -2.66 -2.99 -1.99
CA ILE A 56 -2.51 -3.78 -0.76
C ILE A 56 -1.10 -4.38 -0.70
N GLU A 57 -0.64 -5.01 -1.79
CA GLU A 57 0.74 -5.52 -1.89
C GLU A 57 1.79 -4.44 -1.63
N GLY A 58 1.58 -3.25 -2.17
CA GLY A 58 2.46 -2.11 -1.95
C GLY A 58 2.50 -1.63 -0.49
N ARG A 59 1.38 -1.68 0.22
CA ARG A 59 1.32 -1.40 1.65
C ARG A 59 2.07 -2.45 2.47
N ASP A 60 1.88 -3.71 2.15
CA ASP A 60 2.58 -4.80 2.82
C ASP A 60 4.10 -4.72 2.58
N ALA A 61 4.51 -4.40 1.35
CA ALA A 61 5.91 -4.14 1.03
C ALA A 61 6.46 -2.92 1.80
N PHE A 62 5.66 -1.88 1.97
CA PHE A 62 6.02 -0.70 2.76
C PHE A 62 6.23 -1.05 4.24
N ASP A 63 5.32 -1.82 4.85
CA ASP A 63 5.43 -2.20 6.25
C ASP A 63 6.65 -3.10 6.47
N ARG A 64 6.87 -4.12 5.65
CA ARG A 64 8.10 -4.94 5.68
C ARG A 64 9.35 -4.09 5.46
N GLY A 65 9.32 -3.19 4.48
CA GLY A 65 10.44 -2.32 4.16
C GLY A 65 10.82 -1.37 5.31
N ARG A 66 9.85 -0.90 6.07
CA ARG A 66 10.10 -0.09 7.27
C ARG A 66 10.87 -0.87 8.35
N GLU A 67 10.54 -2.13 8.53
CA GLU A 67 11.19 -2.99 9.53
C GLU A 67 12.65 -3.28 9.19
N ILE A 68 12.93 -3.59 7.93
CA ILE A 68 14.29 -3.93 7.48
C ILE A 68 15.14 -2.73 7.05
N GLY A 69 14.51 -1.58 6.84
CA GLY A 69 15.16 -0.35 6.35
C GLY A 69 15.40 -0.35 4.85
N ASP A 70 14.53 -0.99 4.06
CA ASP A 70 14.57 -1.03 2.60
C ASP A 70 13.17 -0.84 2.01
N LEU A 71 12.93 0.32 1.41
CA LEU A 71 11.66 0.72 0.82
C LEU A 71 11.62 0.57 -0.72
N THR A 72 12.62 -0.10 -1.31
CA THR A 72 12.77 -0.22 -2.77
C THR A 72 11.55 -0.89 -3.42
N GLU A 73 11.10 -2.00 -2.85
CA GLU A 73 9.96 -2.75 -3.40
C GLU A 73 8.64 -1.96 -3.29
N ALA A 74 8.39 -1.34 -2.14
CA ALA A 74 7.22 -0.48 -1.96
C ALA A 74 7.20 0.67 -2.99
N ARG A 75 8.37 1.27 -3.27
CA ARG A 75 8.50 2.31 -4.28
C ARG A 75 8.25 1.79 -5.69
N ARG A 76 8.75 0.61 -6.03
CA ARG A 76 8.50 -0.03 -7.32
C ARG A 76 7.01 -0.18 -7.57
N ILE A 77 6.28 -0.72 -6.58
CA ILE A 77 4.83 -0.91 -6.67
C ILE A 77 4.09 0.43 -6.74
N ALA A 78 4.50 1.42 -5.96
CA ALA A 78 3.89 2.76 -6.02
C ALA A 78 4.05 3.40 -7.42
N ARG A 79 5.20 3.21 -8.07
CA ARG A 79 5.43 3.65 -9.46
C ARG A 79 4.54 2.91 -10.43
N GLU A 80 4.45 1.59 -10.32
CA GLU A 80 3.61 0.77 -11.17
C GLU A 80 2.13 1.21 -11.09
N LEU A 81 1.62 1.53 -9.90
CA LEU A 81 0.28 2.09 -9.71
C LEU A 81 0.10 3.45 -10.41
N ILE A 82 1.10 4.33 -10.34
CA ILE A 82 1.07 5.63 -11.02
C ILE A 82 1.01 5.42 -12.54
N ASP A 83 1.82 4.52 -13.07
CA ASP A 83 1.92 4.23 -14.51
C ASP A 83 0.66 3.56 -15.05
N ARG A 84 -0.06 2.80 -14.22
CA ARG A 84 -1.36 2.18 -14.56
C ARG A 84 -2.54 3.16 -14.49
N GLN A 85 -2.29 4.45 -14.31
CA GLN A 85 -3.31 5.51 -14.16
C GLN A 85 -4.07 5.48 -12.82
N GLU A 86 -3.67 4.65 -11.88
CA GLU A 86 -4.14 4.68 -10.48
C GLU A 86 -3.32 5.67 -9.64
N ALA A 87 -3.18 6.87 -10.20
CA ALA A 87 -2.27 7.89 -9.71
C ALA A 87 -2.51 8.24 -8.22
N GLU A 88 -3.74 8.22 -7.74
CA GLU A 88 -4.04 8.59 -6.34
C GLU A 88 -3.52 7.56 -5.35
N HIS A 89 -3.70 6.26 -5.60
CA HIS A 89 -3.19 5.18 -4.77
C HIS A 89 -1.65 5.15 -4.79
N GLY A 90 -1.07 5.20 -5.99
CA GLY A 90 0.38 5.23 -6.16
C GLY A 90 1.02 6.46 -5.53
N LYS A 91 0.45 7.65 -5.72
CA LYS A 91 0.92 8.89 -5.09
C LYS A 91 0.78 8.88 -3.57
N THR A 92 -0.28 8.27 -3.05
CA THR A 92 -0.48 8.13 -1.61
C THR A 92 0.61 7.25 -1.01
N LEU A 93 0.87 6.09 -1.61
CA LEU A 93 1.94 5.18 -1.18
C LEU A 93 3.32 5.86 -1.28
N MET A 94 3.60 6.54 -2.40
CA MET A 94 4.86 7.27 -2.60
C MET A 94 5.07 8.36 -1.53
N LYS A 95 4.01 9.07 -1.16
CA LYS A 95 4.07 10.06 -0.08
C LYS A 95 4.51 9.42 1.25
N PHE A 96 3.93 8.27 1.63
CA PHE A 96 4.33 7.56 2.84
C PHE A 96 5.79 7.12 2.79
N ILE A 97 6.23 6.59 1.65
CA ILE A 97 7.63 6.19 1.42
C ILE A 97 8.56 7.39 1.67
N TYR A 98 8.31 8.54 1.06
CA TYR A 98 9.17 9.70 1.21
C TYR A 98 9.16 10.31 2.61
N VAL A 99 8.04 10.25 3.32
CA VAL A 99 8.02 10.60 4.75
C VAL A 99 8.98 9.70 5.54
N GLN A 100 8.94 8.38 5.34
CA GLN A 100 9.85 7.45 6.03
C GLN A 100 11.32 7.64 5.60
N VAL A 101 11.57 7.90 4.32
CA VAL A 101 12.90 8.25 3.81
C VAL A 101 13.45 9.50 4.51
N SER A 102 12.63 10.55 4.67
CA SER A 102 13.04 11.78 5.37
C SER A 102 13.38 11.54 6.85
N LEU A 103 12.75 10.54 7.47
CA LEU A 103 13.05 10.10 8.84
C LEU A 103 14.32 9.23 8.92
N GLY A 104 14.81 8.72 7.79
CA GLY A 104 16.02 7.89 7.70
C GLY A 104 15.75 6.39 7.84
N VAL A 105 14.53 5.95 7.57
CA VAL A 105 14.19 4.53 7.59
C VAL A 105 14.89 3.78 6.47
N HIS A 106 14.99 4.36 5.26
CA HIS A 106 15.72 3.74 4.15
C HIS A 106 17.22 3.89 4.35
N LYS A 107 17.95 2.76 4.43
CA LYS A 107 19.38 2.73 4.77
C LYS A 107 20.29 3.20 3.64
N ASN A 108 19.86 2.97 2.38
CA ASN A 108 20.62 3.42 1.21
C ASN A 108 20.28 4.88 0.86
N LEU A 109 20.96 5.82 1.51
CA LEU A 109 20.72 7.25 1.33
C LEU A 109 21.05 7.75 -0.08
N VAL A 110 22.04 7.15 -0.75
CA VAL A 110 22.40 7.48 -2.14
C VAL A 110 21.26 7.16 -3.09
N GLU A 111 20.69 5.98 -2.94
CA GLU A 111 19.53 5.55 -3.71
C GLU A 111 18.30 6.40 -3.42
N ALA A 112 18.02 6.66 -2.14
CA ALA A 112 16.90 7.52 -1.71
C ALA A 112 17.02 8.94 -2.30
N TYR A 113 18.21 9.51 -2.31
CA TYR A 113 18.44 10.83 -2.91
C TYR A 113 18.17 10.82 -4.41
N ARG A 114 18.67 9.80 -5.14
CA ARG A 114 18.41 9.63 -6.59
C ARG A 114 16.93 9.47 -6.90
N TRP A 115 16.16 8.78 -6.06
CA TRP A 115 14.71 8.67 -6.23
C TRP A 115 14.02 10.03 -6.22
N ILE A 116 14.38 10.86 -5.22
CA ILE A 116 13.78 12.18 -5.03
C ILE A 116 14.18 13.11 -6.17
N ASP A 117 15.45 13.06 -6.58
CA ASP A 117 15.99 13.87 -7.67
C ASP A 117 15.31 13.56 -9.00
N ALA A 118 15.11 12.27 -9.30
CA ALA A 118 14.38 11.83 -10.50
C ALA A 118 12.92 12.29 -10.48
N ASP A 119 12.25 12.25 -9.33
CA ASP A 119 10.87 12.70 -9.20
C ASP A 119 10.73 14.22 -9.33
N LEU A 120 11.70 14.97 -8.79
CA LEU A 120 11.78 16.43 -8.97
C LEU A 120 12.01 16.79 -10.44
N ALA A 121 12.94 16.11 -11.12
CA ALA A 121 13.23 16.32 -12.54
C ALA A 121 12.03 16.00 -13.43
N ALA A 122 11.23 14.98 -13.06
CA ALA A 122 10.01 14.61 -13.75
C ALA A 122 8.81 15.50 -13.39
N GLY A 123 8.99 16.52 -12.56
CA GLY A 123 7.91 17.42 -12.12
C GLY A 123 6.84 16.72 -11.28
N GLN A 124 7.18 15.59 -10.64
CA GLN A 124 6.24 14.86 -9.79
C GLN A 124 5.87 15.67 -8.54
N SER A 125 4.61 15.60 -8.17
CA SER A 125 4.10 16.23 -6.95
C SER A 125 3.23 15.25 -6.15
N TYR A 126 3.40 15.26 -4.84
CA TYR A 126 2.65 14.45 -3.91
C TYR A 126 1.92 15.36 -2.93
N LYS A 127 0.60 15.20 -2.84
CA LYS A 127 -0.27 16.08 -2.05
C LYS A 127 0.30 16.39 -0.65
N ARG A 128 0.56 17.67 -0.38
CA ARG A 128 1.11 18.17 0.89
C ARG A 128 2.52 17.65 1.24
N LEU A 129 3.30 17.21 0.25
CA LEU A 129 4.69 16.80 0.45
C LEU A 129 5.60 17.68 -0.40
N ASP A 130 6.52 18.38 0.23
CA ASP A 130 7.58 19.12 -0.45
C ASP A 130 8.80 18.20 -0.67
N LEU A 131 9.01 17.77 -1.91
CA LEU A 131 10.12 16.91 -2.28
C LEU A 131 11.48 17.59 -2.08
N LYS A 132 11.59 18.90 -2.23
CA LYS A 132 12.83 19.63 -1.96
C LYS A 132 13.19 19.58 -0.48
N TRP A 133 12.18 19.68 0.38
CA TRP A 133 12.39 19.51 1.81
C TRP A 133 12.83 18.07 2.14
N VAL A 134 12.21 17.05 1.56
CA VAL A 134 12.64 15.64 1.74
C VAL A 134 14.07 15.45 1.27
N GLN A 135 14.42 15.96 0.08
CA GLN A 135 15.78 15.88 -0.47
C GLN A 135 16.81 16.51 0.47
N ALA A 136 16.51 17.70 1.00
CA ALA A 136 17.39 18.35 1.97
C ALA A 136 17.56 17.54 3.26
N LYS A 137 16.49 16.89 3.75
CA LYS A 137 16.55 16.01 4.93
C LYS A 137 17.41 14.76 4.69
N VAL A 138 17.36 14.17 3.51
CA VAL A 138 18.22 13.05 3.12
C VAL A 138 19.66 13.51 2.99
N ALA A 139 19.90 14.59 2.24
CA ALA A 139 21.24 15.15 2.05
C ALA A 139 21.95 15.49 3.36
N ALA A 140 21.22 16.00 4.35
CA ALA A 140 21.75 16.33 5.69
C ALA A 140 22.24 15.09 6.49
N LYS A 141 21.86 13.89 6.07
CA LYS A 141 22.28 12.61 6.69
C LYS A 141 23.40 11.91 5.90
N MET A 142 23.74 12.42 4.71
CA MET A 142 24.74 11.83 3.83
C MET A 142 26.13 12.40 4.13
N THR A 143 27.18 11.59 3.89
CA THR A 143 28.55 12.12 3.83
C THR A 143 28.76 12.91 2.53
N PRO A 144 29.80 13.77 2.45
CA PRO A 144 30.13 14.46 1.21
C PRO A 144 30.36 13.52 0.02
N GLU A 145 30.96 12.35 0.26
CA GLU A 145 31.24 11.31 -0.74
C GLU A 145 29.95 10.69 -1.26
N GLN A 146 29.04 10.33 -0.34
CA GLN A 146 27.72 9.81 -0.71
C GLN A 146 26.91 10.82 -1.52
N LEU A 147 26.95 12.10 -1.14
CA LEU A 147 26.25 13.14 -1.87
C LEU A 147 26.84 13.36 -3.27
N ALA A 148 28.18 13.30 -3.39
CA ALA A 148 28.86 13.36 -4.68
C ALA A 148 28.53 12.15 -5.58
N GLU A 149 28.41 10.97 -4.99
CA GLU A 149 27.97 9.76 -5.69
C GLU A 149 26.52 9.86 -6.16
N ALA A 150 25.61 10.37 -5.32
CA ALA A 150 24.19 10.50 -5.65
C ALA A 150 23.93 11.46 -6.83
N LYS A 151 24.78 12.44 -7.03
CA LYS A 151 24.70 13.46 -8.10
C LYS A 151 25.36 13.07 -9.42
N ARG A 152 25.99 11.91 -9.49
CA ARG A 152 26.56 11.33 -10.74
C ARG A 152 25.51 10.51 -11.49
#